data_5449d95336781c2027c75eeb6a928478
#
_entry.id   5449d95336781c2027c75eeb6a928478
#
_cell.length_a   1.000
_cell.length_b   1.000
_cell.length_c   1.000
_cell.angle_alpha   90.00
_cell.angle_beta   90.00
_cell.angle_gamma   90.00
#
_symmetry.space_group_name_H-M   'P 1'
#
loop_
_entity.id
_entity.type
_entity.pdbx_description
1 polymer ?
#
loop_
_entity_poly.entity_id
_entity_poly.type
_entity_poly.pdbx_seq_one_letter_code
_entity_poly.pdbx_strand_id
1 'polypeptide(L)'
;MTMNYDPIASLGAIGYIEREASFLYLVAVHSGYFLRRQYARFAGRDGGSLFTRFLTKAARRHHIHVIECGHGWHIYHLTSKPVYEALGRRDSQNRRIKGDGHIKSRLMVLDYILAHLDTSLLEDEAGKVDFFTTQCGIYRELLPRSYVGRPMYFPDGFPVFVSNAGVPRFTFFDEGQATATRFERYLGQYQPLFEALGQFELTYVADSESSSARAKAAFDHFLPADRLRGVTSMTPMGVEHFIEYLAASRRYDTKGGITSARDLEVLREGEHLYTTLEHRALQSAWNIESTNADKIRQRFLERSLRATFSTVVLPYHYPLEIMRQQPQSDEARATRYATPDQTLSTGGKV
;
A
#
# COMPACT_ATOMS: atom_id res chain seq x y z
N MET A 1 -7.63 23.82 18.30
CA MET A 1 -8.62 23.86 17.20
C MET A 1 -7.94 23.26 15.98
N THR A 2 -8.07 21.98 15.76
CA THR A 2 -7.67 21.34 14.50
C THR A 2 -8.67 21.79 13.44
N MET A 3 -8.26 22.72 12.56
CA MET A 3 -9.05 23.00 11.36
C MET A 3 -9.30 21.68 10.65
N ASN A 4 -10.57 21.33 10.50
CA ASN A 4 -10.98 20.15 9.75
C ASN A 4 -10.60 20.41 8.28
N TYR A 5 -9.44 19.92 7.86
CA TYR A 5 -8.91 20.11 6.52
C TYR A 5 -9.75 19.29 5.54
N ASP A 6 -10.54 19.97 4.71
CA ASP A 6 -11.31 19.34 3.63
C ASP A 6 -10.53 19.46 2.31
N PRO A 7 -9.93 18.35 1.81
CA PRO A 7 -9.17 18.36 0.57
C PRO A 7 -10.03 18.69 -0.66
N ILE A 8 -11.32 18.34 -0.65
CA ILE A 8 -12.24 18.61 -1.76
C ILE A 8 -12.56 20.10 -1.82
N ALA A 9 -12.88 20.74 -0.70
CA ALA A 9 -13.08 22.17 -0.62
C ALA A 9 -11.81 22.94 -1.03
N SER A 10 -10.63 22.48 -0.66
CA SER A 10 -9.35 23.07 -1.05
C SER A 10 -9.13 23.04 -2.57
N LEU A 11 -9.51 21.95 -3.26
CA LEU A 11 -9.50 21.89 -4.72
C LEU A 11 -10.60 22.79 -5.34
N GLY A 12 -11.71 22.96 -4.65
CA GLY A 12 -12.76 23.92 -5.02
C GLY A 12 -12.22 25.35 -5.10
N ALA A 13 -11.39 25.76 -4.14
CA ALA A 13 -10.75 27.08 -4.09
C ALA A 13 -9.84 27.35 -5.31
N ILE A 14 -9.25 26.33 -5.93
CA ILE A 14 -8.48 26.43 -7.16
C ILE A 14 -9.32 26.15 -8.42
N GLY A 15 -10.67 26.15 -8.29
CA GLY A 15 -11.66 26.22 -9.38
C GLY A 15 -12.09 24.88 -9.97
N TYR A 16 -12.00 23.79 -9.20
CA TYR A 16 -12.64 22.52 -9.55
C TYR A 16 -14.01 22.41 -8.89
N ILE A 17 -14.99 21.89 -9.63
CA ILE A 17 -16.26 21.50 -9.02
C ILE A 17 -16.08 20.23 -8.19
N GLU A 18 -16.96 19.98 -7.24
CA GLU A 18 -16.87 18.87 -6.28
C GLU A 18 -16.53 17.51 -6.93
N ARG A 19 -17.23 17.14 -8.00
CA ARG A 19 -16.95 15.90 -8.73
C ARG A 19 -15.55 15.85 -9.32
N GLU A 20 -15.07 16.94 -9.92
CA GLU A 20 -13.71 17.03 -10.46
C GLU A 20 -12.67 16.98 -9.34
N ALA A 21 -12.94 17.65 -8.25
CA ALA A 21 -12.11 17.68 -7.05
C ALA A 21 -11.99 16.27 -6.44
N SER A 22 -13.10 15.56 -6.27
CA SER A 22 -13.13 14.20 -5.75
C SER A 22 -12.36 13.22 -6.65
N PHE A 23 -12.51 13.35 -7.98
CA PHE A 23 -11.72 12.54 -8.91
C PHE A 23 -10.22 12.85 -8.82
N LEU A 24 -9.84 14.14 -8.81
CA LEU A 24 -8.44 14.55 -8.69
C LEU A 24 -7.83 14.11 -7.36
N TYR A 25 -8.62 14.10 -6.30
CA TYR A 25 -8.20 13.56 -5.00
C TYR A 25 -7.81 12.08 -5.13
N LEU A 26 -8.69 11.23 -5.68
CA LEU A 26 -8.39 9.81 -5.90
C LEU A 26 -7.13 9.62 -6.77
N VAL A 27 -7.01 10.39 -7.84
CA VAL A 27 -5.84 10.34 -8.72
C VAL A 27 -4.57 10.73 -7.94
N ALA A 28 -4.58 11.83 -7.22
CA ALA A 28 -3.41 12.32 -6.48
C ALA A 28 -2.95 11.34 -5.39
N VAL A 29 -3.90 10.74 -4.68
CA VAL A 29 -3.60 9.83 -3.56
C VAL A 29 -3.07 8.49 -4.06
N HIS A 30 -3.72 7.90 -5.07
CA HIS A 30 -3.52 6.49 -5.38
C HIS A 30 -2.75 6.21 -6.67
N SER A 31 -2.76 7.13 -7.63
CA SER A 31 -2.21 6.85 -8.96
C SER A 31 -1.19 7.88 -9.44
N GLY A 32 -1.56 9.14 -9.46
CA GLY A 32 -0.87 10.20 -10.20
C GLY A 32 -1.25 10.22 -11.69
N TYR A 33 -1.73 9.12 -12.25
CA TYR A 33 -2.08 8.95 -13.65
C TYR A 33 -3.53 8.54 -13.81
N PHE A 34 -4.15 8.94 -14.95
CA PHE A 34 -5.52 8.53 -15.26
C PHE A 34 -5.78 8.49 -16.77
N LEU A 35 -6.86 7.78 -17.14
CA LEU A 35 -7.39 7.68 -18.48
C LEU A 35 -8.77 8.34 -18.60
N ARG A 36 -9.15 8.71 -19.81
CA ARG A 36 -10.48 9.26 -20.10
C ARG A 36 -11.62 8.38 -19.58
N ARG A 37 -11.53 7.06 -19.82
CA ARG A 37 -12.55 6.10 -19.37
C ARG A 37 -12.71 6.03 -17.86
N GLN A 38 -11.62 6.25 -17.10
CA GLN A 38 -11.64 6.25 -15.64
C GLN A 38 -12.43 7.44 -15.09
N TYR A 39 -12.24 8.62 -15.67
CA TYR A 39 -13.09 9.75 -15.31
C TYR A 39 -14.55 9.56 -15.72
N ALA A 40 -14.83 9.01 -16.92
CA ALA A 40 -16.19 8.70 -17.36
C ALA A 40 -16.88 7.73 -16.42
N ARG A 41 -16.19 6.65 -16.02
CA ARG A 41 -16.69 5.70 -15.02
C ARG A 41 -16.99 6.35 -13.69
N PHE A 42 -16.06 7.15 -13.16
CA PHE A 42 -16.24 7.88 -11.91
C PHE A 42 -17.44 8.85 -11.97
N ALA A 43 -17.60 9.52 -13.10
CA ALA A 43 -18.70 10.47 -13.30
C ALA A 43 -20.08 9.81 -13.53
N GLY A 44 -20.12 8.48 -13.72
CA GLY A 44 -21.34 7.73 -14.02
C GLY A 44 -21.99 8.10 -15.35
N ARG A 45 -21.23 8.68 -16.28
CA ARG A 45 -21.74 9.19 -17.59
C ARG A 45 -20.66 9.08 -18.67
N ASP A 46 -21.06 8.58 -19.82
CA ASP A 46 -20.23 8.56 -21.04
C ASP A 46 -20.09 9.93 -21.75
N GLY A 47 -20.49 11.00 -21.07
CA GLY A 47 -20.58 12.36 -21.60
C GLY A 47 -19.23 12.97 -21.99
N GLY A 48 -18.87 12.89 -23.28
CA GLY A 48 -17.63 13.43 -23.84
C GLY A 48 -17.38 14.91 -23.51
N SER A 49 -18.44 15.73 -23.43
CA SER A 49 -18.34 17.16 -23.13
C SER A 49 -17.85 17.47 -21.71
N LEU A 50 -18.26 16.67 -20.72
CA LEU A 50 -17.83 16.86 -19.32
C LEU A 50 -16.34 16.59 -19.16
N PHE A 51 -15.87 15.51 -19.74
CA PHE A 51 -14.46 15.15 -19.73
C PHE A 51 -13.62 16.22 -20.45
N THR A 52 -14.05 16.63 -21.65
CA THR A 52 -13.36 17.68 -22.42
C THR A 52 -13.24 18.99 -21.64
N ARG A 53 -14.31 19.43 -20.96
CA ARG A 53 -14.29 20.64 -20.11
C ARG A 53 -13.30 20.49 -18.96
N PHE A 54 -13.32 19.35 -18.26
CA PHE A 54 -12.38 19.04 -17.19
C PHE A 54 -10.94 19.07 -17.68
N LEU A 55 -10.63 18.35 -18.77
CA LEU A 55 -9.28 18.31 -19.34
C LEU A 55 -8.81 19.68 -19.82
N THR A 56 -9.66 20.42 -20.56
CA THR A 56 -9.31 21.77 -21.04
C THR A 56 -8.96 22.67 -19.86
N LYS A 57 -9.73 22.60 -18.76
CA LYS A 57 -9.46 23.34 -17.53
C LYS A 57 -8.12 22.94 -16.93
N ALA A 58 -7.89 21.64 -16.73
CA ALA A 58 -6.69 21.14 -16.10
C ALA A 58 -5.42 21.41 -16.94
N ALA A 59 -5.52 21.28 -18.28
CA ALA A 59 -4.43 21.55 -19.21
C ALA A 59 -4.09 23.04 -19.26
N ARG A 60 -5.08 23.93 -19.39
CA ARG A 60 -4.87 25.40 -19.41
C ARG A 60 -4.20 25.91 -18.14
N ARG A 61 -4.39 25.22 -17.02
CA ARG A 61 -3.78 25.55 -15.72
C ARG A 61 -2.47 24.84 -15.48
N HIS A 62 -1.97 24.09 -16.45
CA HIS A 62 -0.77 23.25 -16.30
C HIS A 62 -0.82 22.29 -15.10
N HIS A 63 -2.02 21.82 -14.76
CA HIS A 63 -2.19 20.87 -13.66
C HIS A 63 -1.92 19.45 -14.08
N ILE A 64 -2.05 19.13 -15.34
CA ILE A 64 -1.80 17.83 -15.93
C ILE A 64 -0.79 17.92 -17.09
N HIS A 65 -0.02 16.86 -17.25
CA HIS A 65 0.77 16.58 -18.45
C HIS A 65 0.08 15.48 -19.25
N VAL A 66 0.03 15.65 -20.57
CA VAL A 66 -0.59 14.68 -21.49
C VAL A 66 0.51 13.84 -22.12
N ILE A 67 0.40 12.52 -21.99
CA ILE A 67 1.30 11.55 -22.60
C ILE A 67 0.56 10.92 -23.79
N GLU A 68 1.04 11.16 -24.98
CA GLU A 68 0.50 10.57 -26.21
C GLU A 68 1.02 9.15 -26.39
N CYS A 69 0.11 8.19 -26.59
CA CYS A 69 0.41 6.77 -26.67
C CYS A 69 0.20 6.17 -28.09
N GLY A 70 0.01 7.00 -29.10
CA GLY A 70 -0.36 6.57 -30.45
C GLY A 70 -1.85 6.24 -30.61
N HIS A 71 -2.31 6.10 -31.85
CA HIS A 71 -3.72 5.79 -32.19
C HIS A 71 -4.78 6.64 -31.48
N GLY A 72 -4.44 7.90 -31.08
CA GLY A 72 -5.34 8.79 -30.35
C GLY A 72 -5.53 8.44 -28.87
N TRP A 73 -4.74 7.53 -28.31
CA TRP A 73 -4.74 7.22 -26.89
C TRP A 73 -3.89 8.22 -26.09
N HIS A 74 -4.38 8.61 -24.92
CA HIS A 74 -3.69 9.54 -24.04
C HIS A 74 -3.74 9.04 -22.60
N ILE A 75 -2.62 9.21 -21.91
CA ILE A 75 -2.51 9.07 -20.46
C ILE A 75 -2.33 10.48 -19.90
N TYR A 76 -3.05 10.80 -18.84
CA TYR A 76 -2.97 12.09 -18.15
C TYR A 76 -2.24 11.93 -16.85
N HIS A 77 -1.17 12.70 -16.64
CA HIS A 77 -0.38 12.71 -15.43
C HIS A 77 -0.64 13.99 -14.65
N LEU A 78 -1.08 13.86 -13.40
CA LEU A 78 -1.28 14.97 -12.48
C LEU A 78 0.08 15.39 -11.90
N THR A 79 0.63 16.52 -12.37
CA THR A 79 1.99 16.97 -12.05
C THR A 79 2.04 18.21 -11.17
N SER A 80 0.92 18.94 -11.07
CA SER A 80 0.83 20.27 -10.47
C SER A 80 1.12 20.28 -8.98
N LYS A 81 2.18 20.98 -8.59
CA LYS A 81 2.52 21.23 -7.19
C LYS A 81 1.38 21.92 -6.43
N PRO A 82 0.74 23.01 -6.94
CA PRO A 82 -0.41 23.64 -6.29
C PRO A 82 -1.56 22.68 -5.99
N VAL A 83 -1.87 21.73 -6.90
CA VAL A 83 -2.91 20.71 -6.65
C VAL A 83 -2.52 19.80 -5.49
N TYR A 84 -1.30 19.31 -5.47
CA TYR A 84 -0.83 18.45 -4.38
C TYR A 84 -0.68 19.21 -3.05
N GLU A 85 -0.32 20.51 -3.08
CA GLU A 85 -0.30 21.37 -1.89
C GLU A 85 -1.71 21.60 -1.34
N ALA A 86 -2.68 21.88 -2.22
CA ALA A 86 -4.09 21.99 -1.86
C ALA A 86 -4.66 20.68 -1.27
N LEU A 87 -4.04 19.56 -1.51
CA LEU A 87 -4.38 18.24 -0.94
C LEU A 87 -3.54 17.87 0.30
N GLY A 88 -2.70 18.79 0.81
CA GLY A 88 -1.77 18.48 1.91
C GLY A 88 -0.70 17.45 1.59
N ARG A 89 -0.45 17.19 0.27
CA ARG A 89 0.43 16.10 -0.21
C ARG A 89 1.56 16.60 -1.12
N ARG A 90 2.11 17.77 -0.80
CA ARG A 90 3.15 18.47 -1.59
C ARG A 90 4.28 17.56 -2.08
N ASP A 91 4.75 16.66 -1.24
CA ASP A 91 5.90 15.78 -1.49
C ASP A 91 5.51 14.40 -2.02
N SER A 92 4.26 14.23 -2.50
CA SER A 92 3.78 12.97 -3.04
C SER A 92 4.64 12.46 -4.19
N GLN A 93 5.02 11.19 -4.11
CA GLN A 93 5.75 10.48 -5.16
C GLN A 93 4.90 10.28 -6.43
N ASN A 94 3.57 10.38 -6.33
CA ASN A 94 2.67 10.26 -7.46
C ASN A 94 2.77 11.45 -8.43
N ARG A 95 3.34 12.56 -7.99
CA ARG A 95 3.65 13.73 -8.84
C ARG A 95 4.87 13.52 -9.74
N ARG A 96 5.73 12.56 -9.40
CA ARG A 96 6.95 12.30 -10.15
C ARG A 96 6.69 11.39 -11.35
N ILE A 97 7.45 11.62 -12.41
CA ILE A 97 7.44 10.79 -13.61
C ILE A 97 7.90 9.36 -13.26
N LYS A 98 7.20 8.38 -13.82
CA LYS A 98 7.46 6.95 -13.60
C LYS A 98 7.71 6.25 -14.94
N GLY A 99 8.35 5.08 -14.90
CA GLY A 99 8.46 4.20 -16.06
C GLY A 99 7.15 3.48 -16.38
N ASP A 100 7.04 2.98 -17.61
CA ASP A 100 5.81 2.44 -18.20
C ASP A 100 5.11 1.36 -17.37
N GLY A 101 5.85 0.37 -16.86
CA GLY A 101 5.27 -0.65 -15.98
C GLY A 101 4.66 -0.07 -14.72
N HIS A 102 5.30 0.94 -14.15
CA HIS A 102 4.77 1.64 -12.99
C HIS A 102 3.52 2.45 -13.31
N ILE A 103 3.48 3.11 -14.48
CA ILE A 103 2.29 3.84 -14.95
C ILE A 103 1.13 2.87 -15.12
N LYS A 104 1.36 1.70 -15.76
CA LYS A 104 0.33 0.67 -15.94
C LYS A 104 -0.22 0.19 -14.58
N SER A 105 0.68 -0.15 -13.64
CA SER A 105 0.28 -0.54 -12.29
C SER A 105 -0.57 0.53 -11.61
N ARG A 106 -0.21 1.82 -11.74
CA ARG A 106 -0.99 2.93 -11.15
C ARG A 106 -2.36 3.13 -11.80
N LEU A 107 -2.46 2.94 -13.11
CA LEU A 107 -3.75 2.96 -13.81
C LEU A 107 -4.63 1.78 -13.38
N MET A 108 -4.05 0.58 -13.20
CA MET A 108 -4.76 -0.59 -12.67
C MET A 108 -5.27 -0.35 -11.24
N VAL A 109 -4.44 0.24 -10.38
CA VAL A 109 -4.84 0.63 -9.01
C VAL A 109 -6.05 1.56 -9.05
N LEU A 110 -6.03 2.58 -9.92
CA LEU A 110 -7.15 3.52 -10.03
C LEU A 110 -8.42 2.81 -10.53
N ASP A 111 -8.32 1.93 -11.54
CA ASP A 111 -9.47 1.16 -12.03
C ASP A 111 -10.08 0.28 -10.93
N TYR A 112 -9.24 -0.36 -10.12
CA TYR A 112 -9.68 -1.21 -9.03
C TYR A 112 -10.38 -0.39 -7.93
N ILE A 113 -9.83 0.77 -7.55
CA ILE A 113 -10.45 1.68 -6.57
C ILE A 113 -11.80 2.18 -7.08
N LEU A 114 -11.87 2.59 -8.36
CA LEU A 114 -13.14 3.04 -8.96
C LEU A 114 -14.21 1.94 -9.05
N ALA A 115 -13.83 0.68 -8.91
CA ALA A 115 -14.77 -0.43 -8.82
C ALA A 115 -15.26 -0.70 -7.38
N HIS A 116 -14.61 -0.11 -6.37
CA HIS A 116 -14.84 -0.39 -4.96
C HIS A 116 -15.00 0.89 -4.12
N LEU A 117 -15.60 1.94 -4.71
CA LEU A 117 -15.82 3.23 -4.04
C LEU A 117 -16.76 3.16 -2.82
N ASP A 118 -17.55 2.11 -2.74
CA ASP A 118 -18.47 1.78 -1.64
C ASP A 118 -17.78 1.08 -0.46
N THR A 119 -16.51 0.68 -0.63
CA THR A 119 -15.75 -0.04 0.38
C THR A 119 -14.79 0.89 1.10
N SER A 120 -14.68 0.75 2.42
CA SER A 120 -13.73 1.54 3.22
C SER A 120 -12.29 1.27 2.76
N LEU A 121 -11.56 2.33 2.45
CA LEU A 121 -10.19 2.29 1.94
C LEU A 121 -9.23 2.97 2.92
N LEU A 122 -8.14 2.29 3.26
CA LEU A 122 -7.03 2.87 4.00
C LEU A 122 -6.11 3.62 3.02
N GLU A 123 -6.29 4.92 2.94
CA GLU A 123 -5.79 5.75 1.84
C GLU A 123 -4.27 5.93 1.85
N ASP A 124 -3.64 6.04 3.01
CA ASP A 124 -2.23 6.37 3.13
C ASP A 124 -1.48 5.52 4.17
N GLU A 125 -0.17 5.75 4.25
CA GLU A 125 0.71 5.04 5.19
C GLU A 125 0.27 5.23 6.63
N ALA A 126 -0.11 6.46 7.01
CA ALA A 126 -0.50 6.78 8.39
C ALA A 126 -1.80 6.08 8.77
N GLY A 127 -2.82 6.13 7.91
CA GLY A 127 -4.08 5.44 8.13
C GLY A 127 -3.94 3.91 8.20
N LYS A 128 -3.07 3.32 7.36
CA LYS A 128 -2.75 1.89 7.45
C LYS A 128 -2.06 1.55 8.76
N VAL A 129 -1.04 2.30 9.15
CA VAL A 129 -0.33 2.08 10.41
C VAL A 129 -1.29 2.18 11.59
N ASP A 130 -2.11 3.23 11.64
CA ASP A 130 -3.08 3.43 12.71
C ASP A 130 -4.11 2.28 12.78
N PHE A 131 -4.68 1.89 11.64
CA PHE A 131 -5.63 0.78 11.57
C PHE A 131 -5.03 -0.52 12.15
N PHE A 132 -3.84 -0.91 11.67
CA PHE A 132 -3.25 -2.15 12.12
C PHE A 132 -2.74 -2.08 13.57
N THR A 133 -2.20 -0.96 14.02
CA THR A 133 -1.67 -0.87 15.38
C THR A 133 -2.76 -0.59 16.42
N THR A 134 -3.70 0.31 16.12
CA THR A 134 -4.71 0.76 17.08
C THR A 134 -5.96 -0.12 17.06
N GLN A 135 -6.50 -0.43 15.85
CA GLN A 135 -7.75 -1.19 15.75
C GLN A 135 -7.52 -2.70 15.76
N CYS A 136 -6.46 -3.19 15.06
CA CYS A 136 -6.14 -4.62 15.04
C CYS A 136 -5.19 -5.05 16.17
N GLY A 137 -4.60 -4.11 16.94
CA GLY A 137 -3.66 -4.41 18.01
C GLY A 137 -2.36 -5.07 17.54
N ILE A 138 -1.95 -4.83 16.28
CA ILE A 138 -0.73 -5.40 15.70
C ILE A 138 0.47 -4.53 16.08
N TYR A 139 1.57 -5.16 16.49
CA TYR A 139 2.80 -4.45 16.78
C TYR A 139 3.40 -3.85 15.52
N ARG A 140 3.87 -2.62 15.61
CA ARG A 140 4.39 -1.84 14.50
C ARG A 140 5.56 -2.51 13.78
N GLU A 141 6.35 -3.29 14.50
CA GLU A 141 7.50 -4.06 14.01
C GLU A 141 7.11 -5.16 13.03
N LEU A 142 5.86 -5.64 13.09
CA LEU A 142 5.31 -6.68 12.21
C LEU A 142 4.75 -6.11 10.90
N LEU A 143 4.64 -4.78 10.79
CA LEU A 143 4.16 -4.14 9.56
C LEU A 143 5.21 -4.23 8.45
N PRO A 144 4.79 -4.44 7.19
CA PRO A 144 5.69 -4.46 6.05
C PRO A 144 6.39 -3.11 5.91
N ARG A 145 7.71 -3.11 5.81
CA ARG A 145 8.51 -1.89 5.77
C ARG A 145 9.73 -2.00 4.87
N SER A 146 10.16 -0.86 4.37
CA SER A 146 11.46 -0.65 3.73
C SER A 146 12.19 0.52 4.38
N TYR A 147 13.50 0.62 4.12
CA TYR A 147 14.31 1.72 4.61
C TYR A 147 14.86 2.52 3.44
N VAL A 148 14.45 3.78 3.35
CA VAL A 148 14.99 4.77 2.40
C VAL A 148 15.29 6.04 3.20
N GLY A 149 16.35 6.03 4.00
CA GLY A 149 16.69 7.10 4.95
C GLY A 149 15.81 7.17 6.19
N ARG A 150 14.58 6.71 6.11
CA ARG A 150 13.62 6.52 7.21
C ARG A 150 12.82 5.24 6.99
N PRO A 151 12.24 4.63 8.03
CA PRO A 151 11.30 3.54 7.86
C PRO A 151 10.06 4.04 7.11
N MET A 152 9.70 3.34 6.03
CA MET A 152 8.50 3.54 5.24
C MET A 152 7.66 2.27 5.31
N TYR A 153 6.45 2.38 5.82
CA TYR A 153 5.52 1.26 5.94
C TYR A 153 4.69 1.09 4.66
N PHE A 154 4.32 -0.14 4.34
CA PHE A 154 3.54 -0.48 3.12
C PHE A 154 4.17 0.09 1.84
N PRO A 155 5.45 -0.27 1.55
CA PRO A 155 6.27 0.41 0.54
C PRO A 155 5.81 0.23 -0.90
N ASP A 156 5.00 -0.79 -1.18
CA ASP A 156 4.39 -1.00 -2.50
C ASP A 156 3.33 0.06 -2.85
N GLY A 157 2.73 0.68 -1.82
CA GLY A 157 1.67 1.67 -1.97
C GLY A 157 0.37 1.12 -2.55
N PHE A 158 0.15 -0.21 -2.45
CA PHE A 158 -1.10 -0.82 -2.88
C PHE A 158 -2.24 -0.50 -1.91
N PRO A 159 -3.48 -0.36 -2.40
CA PRO A 159 -4.64 -0.10 -1.57
C PRO A 159 -4.92 -1.28 -0.63
N VAL A 160 -5.34 -0.95 0.59
CA VAL A 160 -5.88 -1.90 1.56
C VAL A 160 -7.30 -1.47 1.87
N PHE A 161 -8.26 -2.34 1.60
CA PHE A 161 -9.67 -2.12 1.91
C PHE A 161 -10.02 -2.79 3.23
N VAL A 162 -11.09 -2.30 3.86
CA VAL A 162 -11.62 -2.88 5.08
C VAL A 162 -13.08 -3.21 4.85
N SER A 163 -13.45 -4.47 5.05
CA SER A 163 -14.85 -4.90 4.95
C SER A 163 -15.68 -4.33 6.11
N ASN A 164 -17.01 -4.38 5.98
CA ASN A 164 -17.92 -3.98 7.06
C ASN A 164 -17.73 -4.80 8.35
N ALA A 165 -17.14 -6.00 8.24
CA ALA A 165 -16.80 -6.86 9.38
C ALA A 165 -15.40 -6.53 9.98
N GLY A 166 -14.75 -5.47 9.52
CA GLY A 166 -13.39 -5.09 9.97
C GLY A 166 -12.27 -5.96 9.40
N VAL A 167 -12.55 -6.85 8.44
CA VAL A 167 -11.53 -7.72 7.83
C VAL A 167 -10.74 -6.95 6.78
N PRO A 168 -9.40 -6.86 6.90
CA PRO A 168 -8.57 -6.21 5.91
C PRO A 168 -8.46 -7.05 4.64
N ARG A 169 -8.63 -6.39 3.49
CA ARG A 169 -8.40 -6.93 2.16
C ARG A 169 -7.19 -6.26 1.55
N PHE A 170 -6.13 -7.01 1.40
CA PHE A 170 -4.91 -6.60 0.71
C PHE A 170 -5.05 -6.78 -0.79
N THR A 171 -4.29 -6.00 -1.55
CA THR A 171 -4.25 -6.13 -3.01
C THR A 171 -2.81 -6.22 -3.48
N PHE A 172 -2.58 -7.02 -4.52
CA PHE A 172 -1.33 -7.04 -5.27
C PHE A 172 -1.64 -6.81 -6.74
N PHE A 173 -0.90 -5.93 -7.41
CA PHE A 173 -1.12 -5.60 -8.81
C PHE A 173 -0.01 -6.15 -9.69
N ASP A 174 -0.41 -7.00 -10.65
CA ASP A 174 0.45 -7.55 -11.70
C ASP A 174 0.12 -6.88 -13.03
N GLU A 175 1.01 -6.02 -13.46
CA GLU A 175 0.93 -5.31 -14.73
C GLU A 175 1.40 -6.13 -15.92
N GLY A 176 1.52 -7.45 -15.78
CA GLY A 176 2.00 -8.37 -16.83
C GLY A 176 3.53 -8.42 -16.95
N GLN A 177 4.25 -7.73 -16.06
CA GLN A 177 5.73 -7.78 -15.97
C GLN A 177 6.20 -8.34 -14.61
N ALA A 178 5.25 -8.57 -13.70
CA ALA A 178 5.58 -9.14 -12.42
C ALA A 178 6.03 -10.58 -12.62
N THR A 179 7.29 -10.84 -12.27
CA THR A 179 7.77 -12.21 -12.14
C THR A 179 7.13 -12.85 -10.91
N ALA A 180 7.00 -14.18 -10.89
CA ALA A 180 6.58 -14.92 -9.68
C ALA A 180 7.34 -14.44 -8.43
N THR A 181 8.62 -14.17 -8.58
CA THR A 181 9.52 -13.63 -7.54
C THR A 181 9.04 -12.30 -6.94
N ARG A 182 8.37 -11.44 -7.71
CA ARG A 182 7.86 -10.15 -7.16
C ARG A 182 6.68 -10.39 -6.22
N PHE A 183 5.78 -11.31 -6.59
CA PHE A 183 4.66 -11.67 -5.73
C PHE A 183 5.13 -12.45 -4.49
N GLU A 184 6.04 -13.41 -4.65
CA GLU A 184 6.65 -14.13 -3.52
C GLU A 184 7.37 -13.19 -2.56
N ARG A 185 8.09 -12.20 -3.07
CA ARG A 185 8.73 -11.16 -2.25
C ARG A 185 7.70 -10.33 -1.47
N TYR A 186 6.59 -9.97 -2.13
CA TYR A 186 5.47 -9.30 -1.47
C TYR A 186 4.92 -10.17 -0.33
N LEU A 187 4.62 -11.44 -0.60
CA LEU A 187 4.15 -12.37 0.44
C LEU A 187 5.13 -12.47 1.61
N GLY A 188 6.45 -12.61 1.33
CA GLY A 188 7.50 -12.64 2.36
C GLY A 188 7.58 -11.37 3.20
N GLN A 189 7.43 -10.22 2.55
CA GLN A 189 7.46 -8.93 3.24
C GLN A 189 6.24 -8.72 4.15
N TYR A 190 5.08 -9.27 3.76
CA TYR A 190 3.83 -9.17 4.50
C TYR A 190 3.60 -10.32 5.49
N GLN A 191 4.41 -11.37 5.44
CA GLN A 191 4.24 -12.56 6.25
C GLN A 191 4.07 -12.27 7.75
N PRO A 192 4.91 -11.44 8.40
CA PRO A 192 4.75 -11.18 9.84
C PRO A 192 3.39 -10.52 10.16
N LEU A 193 2.91 -9.64 9.28
CA LEU A 193 1.59 -9.02 9.42
C LEU A 193 0.47 -10.05 9.20
N PHE A 194 0.55 -10.87 8.15
CA PHE A 194 -0.44 -11.90 7.83
C PHE A 194 -0.58 -12.92 8.95
N GLU A 195 0.54 -13.37 9.51
CA GLU A 195 0.56 -14.27 10.66
C GLU A 195 0.01 -13.61 11.93
N ALA A 196 0.18 -12.30 12.08
CA ALA A 196 -0.35 -11.54 13.19
C ALA A 196 -1.85 -11.24 13.08
N LEU A 197 -2.41 -11.23 11.88
CA LEU A 197 -3.84 -11.05 11.62
C LEU A 197 -4.57 -12.38 11.82
N GLY A 198 -5.64 -12.42 12.59
CA GLY A 198 -6.49 -13.62 12.70
C GLY A 198 -7.28 -13.91 11.44
N GLN A 199 -7.57 -12.88 10.64
CA GLN A 199 -8.32 -12.99 9.39
C GLN A 199 -7.92 -11.89 8.40
N PHE A 200 -7.78 -12.27 7.12
CA PHE A 200 -7.56 -11.32 6.03
C PHE A 200 -7.98 -11.89 4.67
N GLU A 201 -8.12 -11.02 3.70
CA GLU A 201 -8.31 -11.36 2.29
C GLU A 201 -7.13 -10.81 1.48
N LEU A 202 -6.66 -11.56 0.48
CA LEU A 202 -5.67 -11.11 -0.49
C LEU A 202 -6.23 -11.26 -1.90
N THR A 203 -6.29 -10.15 -2.62
CA THR A 203 -6.72 -10.11 -4.01
C THR A 203 -5.52 -9.86 -4.92
N TYR A 204 -5.25 -10.80 -5.81
CA TYR A 204 -4.30 -10.65 -6.90
C TYR A 204 -4.99 -10.04 -8.11
N VAL A 205 -4.61 -8.83 -8.48
CA VAL A 205 -5.22 -8.07 -9.58
C VAL A 205 -4.28 -8.10 -10.77
N ALA A 206 -4.72 -8.68 -11.88
CA ALA A 206 -3.94 -8.85 -13.10
C ALA A 206 -4.62 -8.20 -14.31
N ASP A 207 -3.86 -8.03 -15.39
CA ASP A 207 -4.37 -7.60 -16.69
C ASP A 207 -4.71 -8.78 -17.64
N SER A 208 -4.35 -10.00 -17.22
CA SER A 208 -4.62 -11.23 -17.96
C SER A 208 -4.75 -12.43 -17.02
N GLU A 209 -5.38 -13.50 -17.49
CA GLU A 209 -5.57 -14.73 -16.69
C GLU A 209 -4.29 -15.56 -16.55
N SER A 210 -3.29 -15.31 -17.38
CA SER A 210 -2.10 -16.17 -17.50
C SER A 210 -1.27 -16.32 -16.23
N SER A 211 -1.33 -15.33 -15.32
CA SER A 211 -0.59 -15.35 -14.05
C SER A 211 -1.41 -15.86 -12.86
N SER A 212 -2.73 -16.00 -12.99
CA SER A 212 -3.63 -16.31 -11.87
C SER A 212 -3.33 -17.66 -11.20
N ALA A 213 -3.13 -18.73 -11.99
CA ALA A 213 -2.83 -20.06 -11.45
C ALA A 213 -1.48 -20.08 -10.71
N ARG A 214 -0.48 -19.38 -11.24
CA ARG A 214 0.85 -19.28 -10.62
C ARG A 214 0.79 -18.48 -9.32
N ALA A 215 0.04 -17.40 -9.30
CA ALA A 215 -0.16 -16.59 -8.09
C ALA A 215 -0.86 -17.40 -6.99
N LYS A 216 -1.90 -18.17 -7.36
CA LYS A 216 -2.58 -19.08 -6.42
C LYS A 216 -1.61 -20.11 -5.84
N ALA A 217 -0.82 -20.76 -6.68
CA ALA A 217 0.18 -21.75 -6.24
C ALA A 217 1.24 -21.13 -5.30
N ALA A 218 1.71 -19.91 -5.59
CA ALA A 218 2.64 -19.19 -4.73
C ALA A 218 1.99 -18.84 -3.38
N PHE A 219 0.74 -18.39 -3.37
CA PHE A 219 0.00 -18.13 -2.12
C PHE A 219 -0.16 -19.40 -1.29
N ASP A 220 -0.58 -20.52 -1.89
CA ASP A 220 -0.77 -21.80 -1.20
C ASP A 220 0.54 -22.39 -0.67
N HIS A 221 1.65 -22.18 -1.38
CA HIS A 221 2.97 -22.56 -0.89
C HIS A 221 3.41 -21.71 0.31
N PHE A 222 3.12 -20.42 0.27
CA PHE A 222 3.54 -19.47 1.28
C PHE A 222 2.71 -19.58 2.57
N LEU A 223 1.39 -19.81 2.42
CA LEU A 223 0.42 -20.05 3.48
C LEU A 223 -0.25 -21.41 3.27
N PRO A 224 0.44 -22.50 3.51
CA PRO A 224 -0.13 -23.84 3.33
C PRO A 224 -1.34 -24.05 4.25
N ALA A 225 -2.28 -24.86 3.78
CA ALA A 225 -3.59 -25.06 4.42
C ALA A 225 -3.53 -25.52 5.89
N ASP A 226 -2.45 -26.21 6.27
CA ASP A 226 -2.15 -26.60 7.64
C ASP A 226 -1.79 -25.38 8.52
N ARG A 227 -1.05 -24.40 7.98
CA ARG A 227 -0.82 -23.11 8.67
C ARG A 227 -2.09 -22.26 8.75
N LEU A 228 -2.95 -22.30 7.74
CA LEU A 228 -4.25 -21.62 7.75
C LEU A 228 -5.22 -22.19 8.79
N ARG A 229 -4.98 -23.41 9.27
CA ARG A 229 -5.83 -24.11 10.26
C ARG A 229 -5.33 -23.99 11.71
N GLY A 230 -4.36 -23.14 12.01
CA GLY A 230 -4.07 -22.83 13.40
C GLY A 230 -2.70 -23.24 13.92
N VAL A 231 -1.64 -23.12 13.14
CA VAL A 231 -0.27 -23.57 13.53
C VAL A 231 0.61 -22.48 14.17
N THR A 232 0.11 -21.32 14.47
CA THR A 232 0.89 -20.38 15.30
C THR A 232 0.34 -20.22 16.71
N SER A 233 -0.59 -21.07 17.13
CA SER A 233 -0.98 -21.14 18.53
C SER A 233 0.09 -21.90 19.28
N MET A 234 0.83 -21.22 20.14
CA MET A 234 1.62 -21.89 21.16
C MET A 234 0.69 -22.82 21.94
N THR A 235 1.19 -23.98 22.37
CA THR A 235 0.45 -24.78 23.34
C THR A 235 0.20 -23.94 24.60
N PRO A 236 -0.87 -24.17 25.37
CA PRO A 236 -1.10 -23.46 26.62
C PRO A 236 0.15 -23.42 27.53
N MET A 237 0.86 -24.54 27.60
CA MET A 237 2.11 -24.64 28.36
C MET A 237 3.24 -23.77 27.74
N GLY A 238 3.31 -23.69 26.41
CA GLY A 238 4.26 -22.82 25.70
C GLY A 238 3.98 -21.35 25.92
N VAL A 239 2.71 -20.94 25.98
CA VAL A 239 2.32 -19.55 26.29
C VAL A 239 2.74 -19.17 27.72
N GLU A 240 2.50 -20.04 28.68
CA GLU A 240 2.90 -19.78 30.07
C GLU A 240 4.42 -19.72 30.22
N HIS A 241 5.16 -20.61 29.53
CA HIS A 241 6.62 -20.57 29.49
C HIS A 241 7.14 -19.29 28.83
N PHE A 242 6.49 -18.81 27.76
CA PHE A 242 6.84 -17.52 27.14
C PHE A 242 6.60 -16.34 28.08
N ILE A 243 5.48 -16.33 28.81
CA ILE A 243 5.20 -15.29 29.82
C ILE A 243 6.25 -15.34 30.95
N GLU A 244 6.63 -16.54 31.41
CA GLU A 244 7.69 -16.72 32.42
C GLU A 244 9.04 -16.20 31.90
N TYR A 245 9.37 -16.47 30.61
CA TYR A 245 10.56 -15.93 29.95
C TYR A 245 10.59 -14.40 29.93
N LEU A 246 9.48 -13.76 29.51
CA LEU A 246 9.35 -12.30 29.51
C LEU A 246 9.52 -11.70 30.91
N ALA A 247 8.93 -12.33 31.92
CA ALA A 247 9.04 -11.89 33.31
C ALA A 247 10.46 -12.09 33.83
N ALA A 248 11.13 -13.20 33.50
CA ALA A 248 12.52 -13.45 33.90
C ALA A 248 13.48 -12.46 33.23
N SER A 249 13.28 -12.17 31.91
CA SER A 249 14.07 -11.18 31.17
C SER A 249 13.97 -9.79 31.81
N ARG A 250 12.76 -9.37 32.18
CA ARG A 250 12.55 -8.09 32.84
C ARG A 250 13.19 -8.05 34.23
N ARG A 251 13.10 -9.13 34.99
CA ARG A 251 13.77 -9.22 36.31
C ARG A 251 15.28 -9.15 36.21
N TYR A 252 15.83 -9.83 35.20
CA TYR A 252 17.27 -9.82 34.91
C TYR A 252 17.76 -8.41 34.59
N ASP A 253 17.08 -7.73 33.66
CA ASP A 253 17.44 -6.36 33.24
C ASP A 253 17.30 -5.36 34.39
N THR A 254 16.22 -5.45 35.21
CA THR A 254 15.94 -4.52 36.30
C THR A 254 16.92 -4.69 37.46
N LYS A 255 17.43 -5.92 37.70
CA LYS A 255 18.34 -6.24 38.81
C LYS A 255 19.81 -6.26 38.40
N GLY A 256 20.15 -5.72 37.21
CA GLY A 256 21.54 -5.66 36.74
C GLY A 256 22.21 -7.03 36.59
N GLY A 257 21.45 -8.05 36.15
CA GLY A 257 21.95 -9.40 35.92
C GLY A 257 21.88 -10.34 37.14
N ILE A 258 21.44 -9.88 38.30
CA ILE A 258 21.27 -10.73 39.50
C ILE A 258 19.91 -11.42 39.43
N THR A 259 19.89 -12.76 39.30
CA THR A 259 18.66 -13.52 39.13
C THR A 259 18.74 -14.89 39.78
N SER A 260 17.62 -15.62 39.82
CA SER A 260 17.54 -16.98 40.36
C SER A 260 18.08 -18.01 39.35
N ALA A 261 18.49 -19.18 39.84
CA ALA A 261 18.91 -20.30 39.02
C ALA A 261 17.79 -20.69 38.00
N ARG A 262 16.53 -20.68 38.48
CA ARG A 262 15.36 -20.93 37.64
C ARG A 262 15.19 -19.89 36.50
N ASP A 263 15.33 -18.59 36.81
CA ASP A 263 15.24 -17.55 35.81
C ASP A 263 16.34 -17.71 34.77
N LEU A 264 17.56 -18.12 35.17
CA LEU A 264 18.66 -18.37 34.22
C LEU A 264 18.36 -19.55 33.30
N GLU A 265 17.72 -20.60 33.79
CA GLU A 265 17.30 -21.76 32.99
C GLU A 265 16.24 -21.32 31.97
N VAL A 266 15.18 -20.64 32.39
CA VAL A 266 14.11 -20.10 31.56
C VAL A 266 14.67 -19.15 30.48
N LEU A 267 15.61 -18.27 30.84
CA LEU A 267 16.26 -17.37 29.89
C LEU A 267 17.05 -18.10 28.84
N ARG A 268 17.84 -19.11 29.22
CA ARG A 268 18.62 -19.93 28.29
C ARG A 268 17.75 -20.69 27.32
N GLU A 269 16.69 -21.33 27.78
CA GLU A 269 15.72 -22.01 26.93
C GLU A 269 14.98 -21.03 26.01
N GLY A 270 14.52 -19.92 26.55
CA GLY A 270 13.75 -18.91 25.83
C GLY A 270 14.53 -18.20 24.72
N GLU A 271 15.85 -18.00 24.87
CA GLU A 271 16.70 -17.43 23.82
C GLU A 271 16.70 -18.26 22.54
N HIS A 272 16.56 -19.58 22.65
CA HIS A 272 16.49 -20.48 21.50
C HIS A 272 15.07 -20.65 20.95
N LEU A 273 14.05 -20.58 21.81
CA LEU A 273 12.67 -20.83 21.43
C LEU A 273 11.97 -19.58 20.87
N TYR A 274 12.26 -18.39 21.41
CA TYR A 274 11.51 -17.16 21.15
C TYR A 274 12.25 -16.20 20.22
N THR A 275 12.62 -16.70 19.02
CA THR A 275 13.45 -15.97 18.06
C THR A 275 12.67 -15.21 16.98
N THR A 276 11.35 -15.42 16.87
CA THR A 276 10.53 -14.81 15.81
C THR A 276 10.38 -13.29 16.01
N LEU A 277 10.05 -12.57 14.93
CA LEU A 277 9.76 -11.13 15.01
C LEU A 277 8.61 -10.82 15.98
N GLU A 278 7.60 -11.70 16.04
CA GLU A 278 6.48 -11.55 16.96
C GLU A 278 6.92 -11.67 18.42
N HIS A 279 7.74 -12.66 18.74
CA HIS A 279 8.29 -12.83 20.10
C HIS A 279 9.10 -11.61 20.53
N ARG A 280 9.94 -11.05 19.66
CA ARG A 280 10.74 -9.85 19.95
C ARG A 280 9.87 -8.61 20.12
N ALA A 281 8.81 -8.45 19.30
CA ALA A 281 7.86 -7.36 19.45
C ALA A 281 7.10 -7.43 20.78
N LEU A 282 6.69 -8.64 21.18
CA LEU A 282 6.05 -8.88 22.46
C LEU A 282 7.00 -8.61 23.64
N GLN A 283 8.26 -8.98 23.54
CA GLN A 283 9.28 -8.67 24.55
C GLN A 283 9.48 -7.15 24.71
N SER A 284 9.60 -6.43 23.58
CA SER A 284 9.68 -4.98 23.61
C SER A 284 8.44 -4.35 24.26
N ALA A 285 7.24 -4.81 23.87
CA ALA A 285 5.97 -4.34 24.44
C ALA A 285 5.81 -4.66 25.94
N TRP A 286 6.33 -5.81 26.37
CA TRP A 286 6.36 -6.21 27.78
C TRP A 286 7.25 -5.28 28.60
N ASN A 287 8.42 -4.96 28.09
CA ASN A 287 9.40 -4.09 28.77
C ASN A 287 8.89 -2.66 28.96
N ILE A 288 8.11 -2.13 28.02
CA ILE A 288 7.48 -0.79 28.13
C ILE A 288 6.06 -0.82 28.72
N GLU A 289 5.62 -1.95 29.27
CA GLU A 289 4.30 -2.14 29.90
C GLU A 289 3.08 -1.91 28.98
N SER A 290 3.26 -1.98 27.69
CA SER A 290 2.16 -1.85 26.70
C SER A 290 1.37 -3.15 26.52
N THR A 291 1.89 -4.30 27.01
CA THR A 291 1.21 -5.60 27.02
C THR A 291 1.31 -6.26 28.42
N ASN A 292 0.51 -7.30 28.63
CA ASN A 292 0.48 -8.08 29.87
C ASN A 292 0.21 -9.57 29.57
N ALA A 293 0.28 -10.42 30.60
CA ALA A 293 0.10 -11.85 30.48
C ALA A 293 -1.25 -12.24 29.84
N ASP A 294 -2.34 -11.56 30.20
CA ASP A 294 -3.68 -11.88 29.68
C ASP A 294 -3.82 -11.56 28.21
N LYS A 295 -3.27 -10.43 27.75
CA LYS A 295 -3.21 -10.08 26.34
C LYS A 295 -2.38 -11.08 25.54
N ILE A 296 -1.30 -11.60 26.12
CA ILE A 296 -0.46 -12.61 25.48
C ILE A 296 -1.22 -13.94 25.39
N ARG A 297 -1.89 -14.39 26.47
CA ARG A 297 -2.73 -15.59 26.46
C ARG A 297 -3.81 -15.48 25.39
N GLN A 298 -4.58 -14.40 25.39
CA GLN A 298 -5.62 -14.16 24.39
C GLN A 298 -5.07 -14.22 22.98
N ARG A 299 -3.90 -13.64 22.75
CA ARG A 299 -3.26 -13.60 21.44
C ARG A 299 -2.86 -14.98 20.90
N PHE A 300 -2.37 -15.88 21.73
CA PHE A 300 -1.84 -17.17 21.29
C PHE A 300 -2.82 -18.34 21.42
N LEU A 301 -3.77 -18.31 22.37
CA LEU A 301 -4.64 -19.46 22.64
C LEU A 301 -5.85 -19.57 21.73
N GLU A 302 -6.29 -18.47 21.08
CA GLU A 302 -7.54 -18.44 20.28
C GLU A 302 -7.30 -18.21 18.78
N ARG A 303 -6.07 -18.36 18.32
CA ARG A 303 -5.68 -17.91 16.98
C ARG A 303 -5.94 -18.98 15.92
N SER A 304 -7.00 -18.82 15.13
CA SER A 304 -7.13 -19.47 13.83
C SER A 304 -6.86 -18.45 12.73
N LEU A 305 -5.83 -18.66 11.92
CA LEU A 305 -5.60 -17.83 10.74
C LEU A 305 -6.60 -18.20 9.64
N ARG A 306 -7.41 -17.25 9.22
CA ARG A 306 -8.34 -17.39 8.09
C ARG A 306 -7.90 -16.46 6.97
N ALA A 307 -7.31 -17.01 5.94
CA ALA A 307 -6.91 -16.26 4.77
C ALA A 307 -7.73 -16.68 3.55
N THR A 308 -8.26 -15.71 2.82
CA THR A 308 -8.93 -15.93 1.54
C THR A 308 -8.11 -15.32 0.42
N PHE A 309 -7.82 -16.12 -0.62
CA PHE A 309 -7.15 -15.65 -1.83
C PHE A 309 -8.13 -15.59 -2.99
N SER A 310 -8.12 -14.48 -3.71
CA SER A 310 -8.90 -14.28 -4.94
C SER A 310 -8.05 -13.68 -6.05
N THR A 311 -8.44 -13.94 -7.28
CA THR A 311 -7.83 -13.31 -8.47
C THR A 311 -8.89 -12.49 -9.20
N VAL A 312 -8.49 -11.30 -9.66
CA VAL A 312 -9.34 -10.42 -10.44
C VAL A 312 -8.57 -10.01 -11.70
N VAL A 313 -9.14 -10.27 -12.86
CA VAL A 313 -8.62 -9.78 -14.13
C VAL A 313 -9.36 -8.51 -14.50
N LEU A 314 -8.62 -7.41 -14.67
CA LEU A 314 -9.21 -6.14 -15.08
C LEU A 314 -9.54 -6.19 -16.59
N PRO A 315 -10.80 -5.95 -16.99
CA PRO A 315 -11.24 -6.07 -18.39
C PRO A 315 -10.84 -4.83 -19.21
N TYR A 316 -9.65 -4.28 -18.96
CA TYR A 316 -9.24 -3.02 -19.57
C TYR A 316 -7.93 -3.16 -20.31
N HIS A 317 -7.89 -2.53 -21.49
CA HIS A 317 -6.66 -2.33 -22.24
C HIS A 317 -5.95 -1.06 -21.74
N TYR A 318 -4.61 -1.14 -21.60
CA TYR A 318 -3.73 -0.04 -21.20
C TYR A 318 -2.82 0.34 -22.36
N PRO A 319 -2.78 1.60 -22.78
CA PRO A 319 -2.15 2.03 -24.04
C PRO A 319 -0.61 2.00 -24.05
N LEU A 320 0.02 1.49 -23.00
CA LEU A 320 1.47 1.49 -22.82
C LEU A 320 2.20 0.49 -23.75
N GLU A 321 1.53 -0.56 -24.23
CA GLU A 321 2.10 -1.50 -25.17
C GLU A 321 2.38 -0.86 -26.54
N ILE A 322 1.58 0.13 -26.91
CA ILE A 322 1.73 0.91 -28.13
C ILE A 322 2.97 1.82 -28.07
N MET A 323 3.34 2.29 -26.88
CA MET A 323 4.54 3.11 -26.65
C MET A 323 5.83 2.34 -26.93
N ARG A 324 5.86 1.01 -26.71
CA ARG A 324 7.04 0.15 -26.93
C ARG A 324 7.31 -0.14 -28.39
N GLN A 325 6.32 -0.03 -29.25
CA GLN A 325 6.47 -0.29 -30.70
C GLN A 325 7.05 0.89 -31.47
N GLN A 326 7.13 2.08 -30.86
CA GLN A 326 7.82 3.22 -31.46
C GLN A 326 9.32 3.15 -31.11
N PRO A 327 10.24 3.28 -32.08
CA PRO A 327 11.67 3.35 -31.79
C PRO A 327 11.93 4.53 -30.86
N GLN A 328 12.40 4.23 -29.67
CA GLN A 328 12.78 5.26 -28.68
C GLN A 328 14.12 5.86 -29.13
N SER A 329 14.10 6.96 -29.85
CA SER A 329 15.25 7.86 -29.83
C SER A 329 15.30 8.52 -28.43
N ASP A 330 16.49 8.57 -27.83
CA ASP A 330 16.67 9.21 -26.48
C ASP A 330 16.21 10.67 -26.49
N GLU A 331 16.25 11.36 -27.63
CA GLU A 331 15.67 12.69 -27.83
C GLU A 331 14.14 12.73 -27.68
N ALA A 332 13.40 11.73 -28.19
CA ALA A 332 11.95 11.65 -28.04
C ALA A 332 11.51 11.39 -26.59
N ARG A 333 12.37 10.76 -25.79
CA ARG A 333 12.13 10.53 -24.35
C ARG A 333 12.34 11.81 -23.55
N ALA A 334 13.35 12.60 -23.88
CA ALA A 334 13.59 13.91 -23.27
C ALA A 334 12.47 14.91 -23.57
N THR A 335 11.95 14.92 -24.81
CA THR A 335 10.88 15.83 -25.26
C THR A 335 9.53 15.46 -24.66
N ARG A 336 9.24 14.17 -24.40
CA ARG A 336 7.99 13.72 -23.76
C ARG A 336 7.83 14.24 -22.33
N TYR A 337 8.93 14.61 -21.70
CA TYR A 337 8.98 15.01 -20.30
C TYR A 337 9.59 16.39 -20.07
N ALA A 338 9.88 17.14 -21.14
CA ALA A 338 10.35 18.49 -21.04
C ALA A 338 9.27 19.38 -20.40
N THR A 339 9.56 19.89 -19.24
CA THR A 339 8.75 20.93 -18.61
C THR A 339 8.90 22.24 -19.38
N PRO A 340 7.83 23.05 -19.57
CA PRO A 340 7.88 24.33 -20.27
C PRO A 340 8.80 25.39 -19.65
N ASP A 341 9.38 25.15 -18.48
CA ASP A 341 10.12 26.13 -17.68
C ASP A 341 11.61 26.33 -18.07
N GLN A 342 12.13 25.62 -19.11
CA GLN A 342 13.54 25.78 -19.48
C GLN A 342 13.81 26.60 -20.74
N THR A 343 12.79 27.21 -21.37
CA THR A 343 12.97 27.98 -22.63
C THR A 343 12.94 29.50 -22.48
N LEU A 344 13.03 30.06 -21.27
CA LEU A 344 13.10 31.52 -21.10
C LEU A 344 14.32 31.93 -20.24
N SER A 345 15.53 31.72 -20.75
CA SER A 345 16.71 32.42 -20.26
C SER A 345 17.91 32.26 -21.22
N THR A 346 17.78 32.74 -22.45
CA THR A 346 18.92 33.20 -23.24
C THR A 346 18.46 34.26 -24.24
N GLY A 347 18.54 35.49 -23.83
CA GLY A 347 18.22 36.61 -24.70
C GLY A 347 18.65 37.96 -24.12
N GLY A 348 19.90 38.37 -24.43
CA GLY A 348 20.20 39.77 -24.58
C GLY A 348 21.03 40.47 -23.53
N LYS A 349 22.32 40.40 -23.72
CA LYS A 349 23.18 41.57 -23.50
C LYS A 349 23.90 41.86 -24.77
N VAL A 350 23.56 42.99 -25.40
CA VAL A 350 24.42 43.90 -26.10
C VAL A 350 24.07 45.29 -25.60
#